data_0bdd3b74c030053debb432b9e375b393
#
_entry.id   0bdd3b74c030053debb432b9e375b393
#
_cell.length_a   1.000
_cell.length_b   1.000
_cell.length_c   1.000
_cell.angle_alpha   90.00
_cell.angle_beta   90.00
_cell.angle_gamma   90.00
#
_symmetry.space_group_name_H-M   'P 1'
#
loop_
_entity.id
_entity.type
_entity.pdbx_description
1 polymer ?
#
loop_
_entity_poly.entity_id
_entity_poly.type
_entity_poly.pdbx_seq_one_letter_code
_entity_poly.pdbx_strand_id
1 'polypeptide(L)'
;MQKLIDGAQKLGINLSDKQITQFKLYYQELVSWNKKFNLTTITDYQEVQTKHFLDSLTVVLALTEEELRQPEFSIIDIGTGAGFPGIPLKVFLPQSRLVLLDSKAKKATFLQHIVEQLELSHVEVVIGRAEETAHQPLFRQNFTLVVSRAVASLPILVELALPFCHIGGKFVAQKKGEVEQEIVEASKAIDVLGGELNQVRKLELEELSDRRYLVIIDKIYPSPEKYPRRAGTPTRRPIIGVE
;
A
#
# COMPACT_ATOMS: atom_id res chain seq x y z
N MET A 1 20.80 9.03 -2.95
CA MET A 1 19.88 7.88 -3.10
C MET A 1 20.58 6.52 -3.21
N GLN A 2 21.83 6.42 -2.75
CA GLN A 2 22.63 5.19 -2.97
C GLN A 2 22.01 3.96 -2.29
N LYS A 3 21.57 4.08 -1.02
CA LYS A 3 20.95 2.94 -0.32
C LYS A 3 19.65 2.45 -1.00
N LEU A 4 18.86 3.37 -1.59
CA LEU A 4 17.69 2.99 -2.36
C LEU A 4 18.10 2.23 -3.62
N ILE A 5 19.10 2.72 -4.36
CA ILE A 5 19.58 2.09 -5.60
C ILE A 5 20.10 0.68 -5.33
N ASP A 6 21.00 0.55 -4.36
CA ASP A 6 21.60 -0.74 -4.02
C ASP A 6 20.54 -1.75 -3.53
N GLY A 7 19.63 -1.30 -2.66
CA GLY A 7 18.54 -2.13 -2.18
C GLY A 7 17.54 -2.51 -3.28
N ALA A 8 17.20 -1.60 -4.19
CA ALA A 8 16.33 -1.88 -5.33
C ALA A 8 16.94 -2.92 -6.28
N GLN A 9 18.27 -2.84 -6.53
CA GLN A 9 18.97 -3.85 -7.33
C GLN A 9 18.90 -5.25 -6.72
N LYS A 10 18.97 -5.37 -5.39
CA LYS A 10 18.79 -6.65 -4.66
C LYS A 10 17.36 -7.21 -4.84
N LEU A 11 16.38 -6.35 -5.11
CA LEU A 11 15.00 -6.73 -5.44
C LEU A 11 14.80 -7.04 -6.94
N GLY A 12 15.84 -6.95 -7.76
CA GLY A 12 15.73 -7.06 -9.22
C GLY A 12 15.18 -5.81 -9.91
N ILE A 13 15.11 -4.68 -9.19
CA ILE A 13 14.59 -3.41 -9.69
C ILE A 13 15.75 -2.51 -10.14
N ASN A 14 15.76 -2.13 -11.42
CA ASN A 14 16.69 -1.15 -11.96
C ASN A 14 15.99 0.21 -12.10
N LEU A 15 16.34 1.15 -11.23
CA LEU A 15 15.79 2.50 -11.29
C LEU A 15 16.51 3.34 -12.35
N SER A 16 15.74 3.99 -13.22
CA SER A 16 16.27 4.95 -14.19
C SER A 16 16.69 6.27 -13.52
N ASP A 17 17.51 7.08 -14.21
CA ASP A 17 17.93 8.40 -13.73
C ASP A 17 16.74 9.32 -13.43
N LYS A 18 15.67 9.24 -14.25
CA LYS A 18 14.42 9.97 -14.00
C LYS A 18 13.78 9.56 -12.67
N GLN A 19 13.64 8.27 -12.42
CA GLN A 19 13.07 7.74 -11.17
C GLN A 19 13.92 8.13 -9.95
N ILE A 20 15.24 8.03 -10.07
CA ILE A 20 16.16 8.48 -9.00
C ILE A 20 15.98 9.97 -8.71
N THR A 21 15.80 10.80 -9.76
CA THR A 21 15.54 12.24 -9.61
C THR A 21 14.20 12.49 -8.94
N GLN A 22 13.15 11.73 -9.31
CA GLN A 22 11.83 11.81 -8.65
C GLN A 22 11.92 11.44 -7.16
N PHE A 23 12.66 10.40 -6.78
CA PHE A 23 12.86 10.05 -5.37
C PHE A 23 13.64 11.12 -4.59
N LYS A 24 14.63 11.79 -5.21
CA LYS A 24 15.34 12.91 -4.59
C LYS A 24 14.39 14.07 -4.31
N LEU A 25 13.58 14.44 -5.28
CA LEU A 25 12.58 15.51 -5.15
C LEU A 25 11.53 15.14 -4.11
N TYR A 26 11.03 13.90 -4.13
CA TYR A 26 10.08 13.42 -3.13
C TYR A 26 10.62 13.55 -1.71
N TYR A 27 11.87 13.19 -1.48
CA TYR A 27 12.52 13.37 -0.17
C TYR A 27 12.53 14.84 0.26
N GLN A 28 12.93 15.75 -0.63
CA GLN A 28 13.00 17.19 -0.34
C GLN A 28 11.63 17.75 0.04
N GLU A 29 10.62 17.44 -0.74
CA GLU A 29 9.25 17.87 -0.49
C GLU A 29 8.68 17.26 0.81
N LEU A 30 8.90 15.95 1.03
CA LEU A 30 8.46 15.28 2.25
C LEU A 30 9.02 15.97 3.49
N VAL A 31 10.33 16.26 3.54
CA VAL A 31 10.96 16.91 4.69
C VAL A 31 10.48 18.36 4.85
N SER A 32 10.32 19.08 3.75
CA SER A 32 9.81 20.47 3.76
C SER A 32 8.39 20.54 4.34
N TRP A 33 7.49 19.71 3.82
CA TRP A 33 6.09 19.66 4.24
C TRP A 33 5.91 19.07 5.64
N ASN A 34 6.77 18.13 6.03
CA ASN A 34 6.70 17.51 7.34
C ASN A 34 6.84 18.52 8.50
N LYS A 35 7.57 19.61 8.30
CA LYS A 35 7.71 20.73 9.27
C LYS A 35 6.35 21.36 9.62
N LYS A 36 5.38 21.30 8.71
CA LYS A 36 4.05 21.93 8.88
C LYS A 36 2.94 20.93 9.22
N PHE A 37 3.03 19.71 8.70
CA PHE A 37 1.89 18.79 8.70
C PHE A 37 2.11 17.47 9.46
N ASN A 38 3.32 17.22 9.99
CA ASN A 38 3.67 15.96 10.68
C ASN A 38 3.25 14.73 9.87
N LEU A 39 3.74 14.64 8.63
CA LEU A 39 3.41 13.57 7.69
C LEU A 39 4.01 12.23 8.10
N THR A 40 5.22 12.26 8.66
CA THR A 40 6.01 11.09 9.09
C THR A 40 6.92 11.45 10.27
N THR A 41 7.28 10.45 11.06
CA THR A 41 8.30 10.57 12.11
C THR A 41 9.73 10.36 11.58
N ILE A 42 9.87 9.82 10.36
CA ILE A 42 11.15 9.49 9.74
C ILE A 42 11.48 10.57 8.71
N THR A 43 12.50 11.39 8.98
CA THR A 43 12.97 12.48 8.10
C THR A 43 14.46 12.41 7.79
N ASP A 44 15.19 11.52 8.45
CA ASP A 44 16.59 11.29 8.11
C ASP A 44 16.73 10.78 6.69
N TYR A 45 17.70 11.33 5.94
CA TYR A 45 17.89 11.03 4.53
C TYR A 45 18.16 9.55 4.24
N GLN A 46 18.94 8.90 5.11
CA GLN A 46 19.27 7.48 4.93
C GLN A 46 18.09 6.58 5.30
N GLU A 47 17.39 6.94 6.38
CA GLU A 47 16.23 6.19 6.83
C GLU A 47 15.03 6.30 5.86
N VAL A 48 14.80 7.47 5.25
CA VAL A 48 13.74 7.63 4.25
C VAL A 48 13.98 6.74 3.03
N GLN A 49 15.24 6.65 2.56
CA GLN A 49 15.59 5.78 1.44
C GLN A 49 15.25 4.31 1.71
N THR A 50 15.51 3.83 2.92
CA THR A 50 15.32 2.42 3.27
C THR A 50 13.92 2.14 3.82
N LYS A 51 13.52 2.88 4.88
CA LYS A 51 12.27 2.61 5.63
C LYS A 51 11.01 3.16 4.96
N HIS A 52 11.16 4.03 3.95
CA HIS A 52 10.02 4.51 3.16
C HIS A 52 10.10 4.05 1.71
N PHE A 53 11.11 4.48 0.94
CA PHE A 53 11.15 4.20 -0.49
C PHE A 53 11.41 2.73 -0.80
N LEU A 54 12.50 2.16 -0.30
CA LEU A 54 12.85 0.76 -0.55
C LEU A 54 11.79 -0.19 0.03
N ASP A 55 11.35 0.06 1.28
CA ASP A 55 10.28 -0.71 1.93
C ASP A 55 9.02 -0.74 1.04
N SER A 56 8.63 0.41 0.47
CA SER A 56 7.48 0.48 -0.46
C SER A 56 7.69 -0.35 -1.73
N LEU A 57 8.89 -0.33 -2.30
CA LEU A 57 9.21 -1.09 -3.52
C LEU A 57 9.20 -2.62 -3.28
N THR A 58 9.35 -3.09 -2.04
CA THR A 58 9.26 -4.53 -1.74
C THR A 58 7.94 -5.17 -2.16
N VAL A 59 6.86 -4.38 -2.28
CA VAL A 59 5.55 -4.86 -2.76
C VAL A 59 5.64 -5.55 -4.12
N VAL A 60 6.60 -5.14 -4.96
CA VAL A 60 6.84 -5.76 -6.28
C VAL A 60 7.16 -7.25 -6.17
N LEU A 61 7.72 -7.69 -5.05
CA LEU A 61 7.98 -9.11 -4.79
C LEU A 61 6.72 -9.98 -4.67
N ALA A 62 5.55 -9.37 -4.51
CA ALA A 62 4.26 -10.05 -4.48
C ALA A 62 3.66 -10.23 -5.89
N LEU A 63 4.29 -9.69 -6.92
CA LEU A 63 3.77 -9.63 -8.28
C LEU A 63 4.65 -10.43 -9.23
N THR A 64 4.00 -11.07 -10.21
CA THR A 64 4.70 -11.72 -11.33
C THR A 64 5.05 -10.69 -12.42
N GLU A 65 5.99 -11.03 -13.29
CA GLU A 65 6.31 -10.18 -14.45
C GLU A 65 5.10 -9.97 -15.38
N GLU A 66 4.24 -10.99 -15.50
CA GLU A 66 3.03 -10.92 -16.31
C GLU A 66 2.03 -9.91 -15.72
N GLU A 67 1.82 -9.93 -14.41
CA GLU A 67 0.97 -8.97 -13.71
C GLU A 67 1.49 -7.54 -13.87
N LEU A 68 2.80 -7.34 -13.77
CA LEU A 68 3.44 -6.01 -13.92
C LEU A 68 3.34 -5.44 -15.35
N ARG A 69 3.14 -6.30 -16.35
CA ARG A 69 3.02 -5.91 -17.77
C ARG A 69 1.58 -5.69 -18.24
N GLN A 70 0.58 -5.91 -17.35
CA GLN A 70 -0.82 -5.72 -17.72
C GLN A 70 -1.09 -4.25 -18.10
N PRO A 71 -1.74 -3.98 -19.25
CA PRO A 71 -1.98 -2.61 -19.72
C PRO A 71 -2.84 -1.76 -18.76
N GLU A 72 -3.75 -2.41 -18.04
CA GLU A 72 -4.70 -1.76 -17.11
C GLU A 72 -4.34 -2.00 -15.64
N PHE A 73 -3.06 -2.16 -15.33
CA PHE A 73 -2.63 -2.39 -13.94
C PHE A 73 -3.03 -1.23 -13.04
N SER A 74 -3.92 -1.51 -12.09
CA SER A 74 -4.50 -0.51 -11.20
C SER A 74 -4.16 -0.79 -9.75
N ILE A 75 -3.74 0.26 -9.05
CA ILE A 75 -3.31 0.22 -7.65
C ILE A 75 -4.21 1.14 -6.83
N ILE A 76 -4.66 0.67 -5.67
CA ILE A 76 -5.18 1.55 -4.62
C ILE A 76 -4.35 1.39 -3.35
N ASP A 77 -3.92 2.52 -2.78
CA ASP A 77 -3.20 2.58 -1.51
C ASP A 77 -4.14 3.09 -0.41
N ILE A 78 -4.48 2.20 0.53
CA ILE A 78 -5.47 2.47 1.58
C ILE A 78 -4.77 3.00 2.84
N GLY A 79 -5.16 4.21 3.26
CA GLY A 79 -4.51 4.89 4.37
C GLY A 79 -3.10 5.33 4.01
N THR A 80 -2.94 5.80 2.78
CA THR A 80 -1.66 6.09 2.12
C THR A 80 -0.73 7.04 2.89
N GLY A 81 -1.28 7.87 3.76
CA GLY A 81 -0.50 8.77 4.60
C GLY A 81 0.25 9.83 3.80
N ALA A 82 1.56 9.74 3.82
CA ALA A 82 2.43 10.59 3.01
C ALA A 82 2.70 9.99 1.62
N GLY A 83 1.86 9.07 1.13
CA GLY A 83 1.98 8.45 -0.19
C GLY A 83 2.71 7.09 -0.20
N PHE A 84 2.76 6.40 0.94
CA PHE A 84 3.49 5.12 1.07
C PHE A 84 2.56 3.94 1.33
N PRO A 85 2.65 2.87 0.52
CA PRO A 85 3.64 2.60 -0.53
C PRO A 85 3.27 3.13 -1.94
N GLY A 86 2.10 3.75 -2.14
CA GLY A 86 1.53 4.04 -3.45
C GLY A 86 2.43 4.87 -4.39
N ILE A 87 2.98 6.01 -3.92
CA ILE A 87 3.79 6.88 -4.78
C ILE A 87 5.11 6.22 -5.21
N PRO A 88 5.91 5.57 -4.33
CA PRO A 88 7.07 4.81 -4.78
C PRO A 88 6.75 3.74 -5.83
N LEU A 89 5.62 3.03 -5.67
CA LEU A 89 5.15 2.06 -6.66
C LEU A 89 4.82 2.75 -7.98
N LYS A 90 4.17 3.90 -7.94
CA LYS A 90 3.84 4.68 -9.15
C LYS A 90 5.07 5.21 -9.86
N VAL A 91 6.09 5.66 -9.13
CA VAL A 91 7.37 6.07 -9.72
C VAL A 91 8.02 4.90 -10.46
N PHE A 92 7.95 3.69 -9.89
CA PHE A 92 8.50 2.49 -10.52
C PHE A 92 7.63 1.98 -11.68
N LEU A 93 6.30 2.05 -11.54
CA LEU A 93 5.30 1.58 -12.52
C LEU A 93 4.56 2.78 -13.13
N PRO A 94 5.18 3.60 -13.98
CA PRO A 94 4.63 4.88 -14.43
C PRO A 94 3.35 4.75 -15.25
N GLN A 95 3.08 3.60 -15.85
CA GLN A 95 1.86 3.36 -16.65
C GLN A 95 0.66 2.91 -15.81
N SER A 96 0.86 2.49 -14.55
CA SER A 96 -0.24 2.05 -13.70
C SER A 96 -1.21 3.20 -13.38
N ARG A 97 -2.50 2.88 -13.20
CA ARG A 97 -3.45 3.78 -12.53
C ARG A 97 -3.22 3.68 -11.02
N LEU A 98 -3.16 4.80 -10.31
CA LEU A 98 -3.00 4.83 -8.86
C LEU A 98 -4.12 5.65 -8.22
N VAL A 99 -4.74 5.08 -7.19
CA VAL A 99 -5.62 5.81 -6.25
C VAL A 99 -4.94 5.88 -4.89
N LEU A 100 -4.80 7.09 -4.35
CA LEU A 100 -4.28 7.36 -3.01
C LEU A 100 -5.45 7.72 -2.10
N LEU A 101 -5.84 6.81 -1.21
CA LEU A 101 -6.99 7.01 -0.30
C LEU A 101 -6.52 7.32 1.11
N ASP A 102 -6.88 8.48 1.64
CA ASP A 102 -6.68 8.83 3.06
C ASP A 102 -7.87 9.63 3.59
N SER A 103 -8.22 9.43 4.85
CA SER A 103 -9.33 10.15 5.51
C SER A 103 -8.98 11.57 5.96
N LYS A 104 -7.70 11.94 5.91
CA LYS A 104 -7.22 13.22 6.44
C LYS A 104 -6.93 14.22 5.32
N ALA A 105 -7.75 15.27 5.20
CA ALA A 105 -7.59 16.32 4.18
C ALA A 105 -6.19 16.96 4.14
N LYS A 106 -5.53 17.14 5.29
CA LYS A 106 -4.16 17.68 5.37
C LYS A 106 -3.15 16.82 4.59
N LYS A 107 -3.32 15.50 4.60
CA LYS A 107 -2.46 14.58 3.85
C LYS A 107 -2.76 14.65 2.36
N ALA A 108 -4.04 14.75 1.99
CA ALA A 108 -4.45 14.88 0.60
C ALA A 108 -3.84 16.13 -0.08
N THR A 109 -3.74 17.25 0.63
CA THR A 109 -3.07 18.45 0.09
C THR A 109 -1.59 18.19 -0.24
N PHE A 110 -0.88 17.47 0.62
CA PHE A 110 0.50 17.06 0.33
C PHE A 110 0.55 16.08 -0.85
N LEU A 111 -0.38 15.11 -0.89
CA LEU A 111 -0.43 14.11 -1.96
C LEU A 111 -0.68 14.75 -3.32
N GLN A 112 -1.59 15.71 -3.42
CA GLN A 112 -1.83 16.48 -4.64
C GLN A 112 -0.57 17.23 -5.07
N HIS A 113 0.06 17.95 -4.14
CA HIS A 113 1.30 18.67 -4.40
C HIS A 113 2.41 17.74 -4.92
N ILE A 114 2.67 16.62 -4.24
CA ILE A 114 3.77 15.73 -4.63
C ILE A 114 3.50 15.02 -5.95
N VAL A 115 2.25 14.66 -6.25
CA VAL A 115 1.85 14.11 -7.55
C VAL A 115 2.18 15.07 -8.69
N GLU A 116 1.88 16.37 -8.51
CA GLU A 116 2.21 17.42 -9.48
C GLU A 116 3.72 17.62 -9.60
N GLN A 117 4.45 17.73 -8.48
CA GLN A 117 5.89 17.95 -8.50
C GLN A 117 6.68 16.80 -9.14
N LEU A 118 6.22 15.57 -8.97
CA LEU A 118 6.82 14.39 -9.58
C LEU A 118 6.32 14.11 -11.00
N GLU A 119 5.42 14.94 -11.54
CA GLU A 119 4.81 14.79 -12.86
C GLU A 119 4.18 13.38 -13.06
N LEU A 120 3.46 12.90 -12.05
CA LEU A 120 2.85 11.58 -12.10
C LEU A 120 1.48 11.65 -12.80
N SER A 121 1.34 10.96 -13.93
CA SER A 121 0.07 10.83 -14.66
C SER A 121 -0.79 9.69 -14.06
N HIS A 122 -2.11 9.71 -14.32
CA HIS A 122 -3.05 8.66 -13.89
C HIS A 122 -3.06 8.40 -12.37
N VAL A 123 -2.93 9.46 -11.58
CA VAL A 123 -3.01 9.41 -10.12
C VAL A 123 -4.23 10.20 -9.66
N GLU A 124 -5.04 9.57 -8.81
CA GLU A 124 -6.22 10.18 -8.17
C GLU A 124 -6.02 10.21 -6.66
N VAL A 125 -6.22 11.38 -6.03
CA VAL A 125 -6.17 11.54 -4.58
C VAL A 125 -7.60 11.62 -4.05
N VAL A 126 -8.00 10.65 -3.25
CA VAL A 126 -9.35 10.52 -2.70
C VAL A 126 -9.35 10.76 -1.19
N ILE A 127 -10.15 11.73 -0.75
CA ILE A 127 -10.37 12.01 0.67
C ILE A 127 -11.61 11.24 1.11
N GLY A 128 -11.43 10.21 1.92
CA GLY A 128 -12.54 9.39 2.38
C GLY A 128 -12.11 8.27 3.33
N ARG A 129 -13.08 7.65 3.94
CA ARG A 129 -12.86 6.43 4.71
C ARG A 129 -13.00 5.22 3.80
N ALA A 130 -12.12 4.23 3.99
CA ALA A 130 -12.17 2.99 3.22
C ALA A 130 -13.55 2.31 3.32
N GLU A 131 -14.17 2.34 4.51
CA GLU A 131 -15.49 1.77 4.77
C GLU A 131 -16.60 2.39 3.90
N GLU A 132 -16.47 3.66 3.52
CA GLU A 132 -17.47 4.37 2.71
C GLU A 132 -17.10 4.30 1.22
N THR A 133 -15.82 4.49 0.91
CA THR A 133 -15.33 4.52 -0.47
C THR A 133 -15.49 3.16 -1.16
N ALA A 134 -15.29 2.05 -0.43
CA ALA A 134 -15.43 0.70 -0.98
C ALA A 134 -16.86 0.31 -1.39
N HIS A 135 -17.89 1.08 -1.02
CA HIS A 135 -19.26 0.88 -1.50
C HIS A 135 -19.58 1.65 -2.79
N GLN A 136 -18.68 2.55 -3.21
CA GLN A 136 -18.88 3.30 -4.44
C GLN A 136 -18.53 2.45 -5.66
N PRO A 137 -19.38 2.39 -6.72
CA PRO A 137 -19.12 1.52 -7.88
C PRO A 137 -17.79 1.75 -8.59
N LEU A 138 -17.27 2.99 -8.56
CA LEU A 138 -15.98 3.34 -9.17
C LEU A 138 -14.76 2.70 -8.47
N PHE A 139 -14.93 2.31 -7.22
CA PHE A 139 -13.81 1.77 -6.41
C PHE A 139 -14.00 0.30 -6.04
N ARG A 140 -15.26 -0.15 -5.88
CA ARG A 140 -15.56 -1.51 -5.45
C ARG A 140 -15.10 -2.53 -6.48
N GLN A 141 -14.26 -3.48 -6.03
CA GLN A 141 -13.75 -4.60 -6.85
C GLN A 141 -13.16 -4.16 -8.21
N ASN A 142 -12.41 -3.07 -8.19
CA ASN A 142 -11.93 -2.40 -9.41
C ASN A 142 -10.39 -2.26 -9.49
N PHE A 143 -9.65 -2.87 -8.55
CA PHE A 143 -8.20 -2.74 -8.50
C PHE A 143 -7.50 -4.10 -8.61
N THR A 144 -6.45 -4.14 -9.45
CA THR A 144 -5.57 -5.31 -9.60
C THR A 144 -4.74 -5.53 -8.34
N LEU A 145 -4.26 -4.43 -7.75
CA LEU A 145 -3.45 -4.43 -6.54
C LEU A 145 -4.02 -3.46 -5.52
N VAL A 146 -4.34 -4.00 -4.35
CA VAL A 146 -4.66 -3.21 -3.16
C VAL A 146 -3.47 -3.26 -2.22
N VAL A 147 -2.99 -2.11 -1.75
CA VAL A 147 -1.86 -2.05 -0.81
C VAL A 147 -2.25 -1.27 0.44
N SER A 148 -1.62 -1.62 1.55
CA SER A 148 -1.72 -0.84 2.79
C SER A 148 -0.50 -1.05 3.66
N ARG A 149 -0.08 0.02 4.36
CA ARG A 149 1.05 -0.01 5.28
C ARG A 149 0.72 0.73 6.57
N ALA A 150 0.97 0.08 7.73
CA ALA A 150 0.90 0.70 9.06
C ALA A 150 -0.45 1.37 9.42
N VAL A 151 -1.57 0.83 8.93
CA VAL A 151 -2.92 1.40 9.17
C VAL A 151 -3.61 0.74 10.36
N ALA A 152 -3.66 -0.61 10.41
CA ALA A 152 -4.36 -1.37 11.44
C ALA A 152 -3.83 -2.82 11.54
N SER A 153 -4.38 -3.62 12.46
CA SER A 153 -4.15 -5.06 12.50
C SER A 153 -4.73 -5.75 11.25
N LEU A 154 -4.21 -6.92 10.91
CA LEU A 154 -4.56 -7.62 9.68
C LEU A 154 -6.07 -7.93 9.54
N PRO A 155 -6.80 -8.41 10.59
CA PRO A 155 -8.24 -8.66 10.48
C PRO A 155 -9.04 -7.41 10.07
N ILE A 156 -8.63 -6.24 10.59
CA ILE A 156 -9.24 -4.96 10.23
C ILE A 156 -8.89 -4.58 8.79
N LEU A 157 -7.61 -4.68 8.42
CA LEU A 157 -7.14 -4.34 7.08
C LEU A 157 -7.81 -5.18 6.00
N VAL A 158 -7.99 -6.46 6.24
CA VAL A 158 -8.67 -7.37 5.30
C VAL A 158 -10.09 -6.88 4.99
N GLU A 159 -10.85 -6.49 6.01
CA GLU A 159 -12.21 -5.95 5.80
C GLU A 159 -12.20 -4.63 5.02
N LEU A 160 -11.20 -3.79 5.25
CA LEU A 160 -11.08 -2.49 4.58
C LEU A 160 -10.55 -2.62 3.13
N ALA A 161 -9.75 -3.66 2.84
CA ALA A 161 -9.00 -3.76 1.60
C ALA A 161 -9.64 -4.67 0.54
N LEU A 162 -10.07 -5.89 0.90
CA LEU A 162 -10.58 -6.86 -0.07
C LEU A 162 -11.80 -6.39 -0.87
N PRO A 163 -12.70 -5.53 -0.35
CA PRO A 163 -13.79 -4.97 -1.14
C PRO A 163 -13.36 -4.08 -2.30
N PHE A 164 -12.13 -3.57 -2.34
CA PHE A 164 -11.57 -2.82 -3.48
C PHE A 164 -10.94 -3.74 -4.53
N CYS A 165 -10.48 -4.92 -4.11
CA CYS A 165 -9.75 -5.84 -4.97
C CYS A 165 -10.70 -6.54 -5.94
N HIS A 166 -10.41 -6.52 -7.25
CA HIS A 166 -11.17 -7.30 -8.22
C HIS A 166 -10.86 -8.80 -8.09
N ILE A 167 -11.74 -9.67 -8.57
CA ILE A 167 -11.49 -11.11 -8.59
C ILE A 167 -10.30 -11.40 -9.49
N GLY A 168 -9.33 -12.16 -8.98
CA GLY A 168 -8.04 -12.41 -9.63
C GLY A 168 -6.96 -11.37 -9.29
N GLY A 169 -7.31 -10.30 -8.56
CA GLY A 169 -6.34 -9.33 -8.01
C GLY A 169 -5.80 -9.76 -6.65
N LYS A 170 -4.96 -8.88 -6.06
CA LYS A 170 -4.26 -9.14 -4.79
C LYS A 170 -4.39 -7.99 -3.80
N PHE A 171 -4.48 -8.35 -2.52
CA PHE A 171 -4.21 -7.43 -1.43
C PHE A 171 -2.85 -7.75 -0.82
N VAL A 172 -1.98 -6.74 -0.72
CA VAL A 172 -0.65 -6.85 -0.10
C VAL A 172 -0.58 -5.91 1.10
N ALA A 173 -0.53 -6.51 2.30
CA ALA A 173 -0.32 -5.78 3.54
C ALA A 173 1.17 -5.79 3.92
N GLN A 174 1.77 -4.59 4.03
CA GLN A 174 3.12 -4.45 4.57
C GLN A 174 3.05 -4.40 6.09
N LYS A 175 3.64 -5.41 6.73
CA LYS A 175 3.61 -5.59 8.19
C LYS A 175 5.01 -5.54 8.79
N LYS A 176 5.06 -5.19 10.08
CA LYS A 176 6.28 -5.08 10.87
C LYS A 176 6.15 -5.89 12.17
N GLY A 177 7.24 -6.51 12.61
CA GLY A 177 7.27 -7.27 13.86
C GLY A 177 6.79 -8.71 13.70
N GLU A 178 6.04 -9.23 14.65
CA GLU A 178 5.45 -10.57 14.61
C GLU A 178 4.08 -10.51 13.94
N VAL A 179 3.82 -11.41 13.01
CA VAL A 179 2.59 -11.40 12.18
C VAL A 179 1.77 -12.67 12.32
N GLU A 180 2.32 -13.69 12.94
CA GLU A 180 1.73 -15.03 13.03
C GLU A 180 0.35 -15.00 13.68
N GLN A 181 0.22 -14.32 14.82
CA GLN A 181 -1.06 -14.20 15.52
C GLN A 181 -2.09 -13.41 14.71
N GLU A 182 -1.66 -12.31 14.07
CA GLU A 182 -2.57 -11.51 13.23
C GLU A 182 -3.09 -12.30 12.02
N ILE A 183 -2.29 -13.22 11.46
CA ILE A 183 -2.69 -14.09 10.35
C ILE A 183 -3.78 -15.07 10.81
N VAL A 184 -3.58 -15.72 11.95
CA VAL A 184 -4.58 -16.63 12.52
C VAL A 184 -5.89 -15.90 12.78
N GLU A 185 -5.83 -14.73 13.41
CA GLU A 185 -7.00 -13.89 13.69
C GLU A 185 -7.70 -13.42 12.41
N ALA A 186 -6.96 -13.16 11.33
CA ALA A 186 -7.51 -12.67 10.06
C ALA A 186 -8.16 -13.77 9.20
N SER A 187 -7.94 -15.05 9.50
CA SER A 187 -8.38 -16.18 8.66
C SER A 187 -9.85 -16.10 8.29
N LYS A 188 -10.72 -15.85 9.28
CA LYS A 188 -12.16 -15.69 9.06
C LYS A 188 -12.52 -14.46 8.23
N ALA A 189 -11.82 -13.34 8.42
CA ALA A 189 -12.05 -12.15 7.63
C ALA A 189 -11.68 -12.37 6.16
N ILE A 190 -10.54 -13.04 5.91
CA ILE A 190 -10.08 -13.41 4.57
C ILE A 190 -11.15 -14.23 3.87
N ASP A 191 -11.60 -15.29 4.49
CA ASP A 191 -12.64 -16.20 3.98
C ASP A 191 -13.95 -15.46 3.65
N VAL A 192 -14.50 -14.75 4.64
CA VAL A 192 -15.79 -14.04 4.54
C VAL A 192 -15.76 -12.99 3.43
N LEU A 193 -14.60 -12.40 3.16
CA LEU A 193 -14.44 -11.33 2.17
C LEU A 193 -14.01 -11.82 0.80
N GLY A 194 -13.95 -13.16 0.62
CA GLY A 194 -13.63 -13.80 -0.64
C GLY A 194 -12.16 -13.74 -1.01
N GLY A 195 -11.29 -13.77 -0.01
CA GLY A 195 -9.85 -13.89 -0.18
C GLY A 195 -9.33 -15.30 0.10
N GLU A 196 -8.08 -15.52 -0.28
CA GLU A 196 -7.28 -16.68 0.08
C GLU A 196 -5.87 -16.22 0.43
N LEU A 197 -5.34 -16.68 1.58
CA LEU A 197 -3.96 -16.38 1.94
C LEU A 197 -3.00 -17.10 1.01
N ASN A 198 -2.34 -16.34 0.13
CA ASN A 198 -1.38 -16.88 -0.83
C ASN A 198 -0.03 -17.11 -0.15
N GLN A 199 0.55 -16.08 0.45
CA GLN A 199 1.90 -16.15 1.02
C GLN A 199 2.10 -15.14 2.14
N VAL A 200 2.91 -15.53 3.12
CA VAL A 200 3.52 -14.63 4.09
C VAL A 200 5.02 -14.60 3.80
N ARG A 201 5.48 -13.53 3.16
CA ARG A 201 6.87 -13.39 2.75
C ARG A 201 7.64 -12.54 3.71
N LYS A 202 8.57 -13.13 4.42
CA LYS A 202 9.57 -12.39 5.22
C LYS A 202 10.54 -11.69 4.29
N LEU A 203 10.81 -10.42 4.56
CA LEU A 203 11.77 -9.63 3.79
C LEU A 203 13.15 -9.72 4.42
N GLU A 204 14.11 -10.27 3.68
CA GLU A 204 15.48 -10.44 4.12
C GLU A 204 16.39 -9.47 3.35
N LEU A 205 16.29 -8.17 3.72
CA LEU A 205 17.11 -7.10 3.18
C LEU A 205 17.88 -6.45 4.33
N GLU A 206 19.20 -6.42 4.22
CA GLU A 206 20.10 -5.81 5.22
C GLU A 206 19.77 -4.32 5.46
N GLU A 207 19.28 -3.64 4.42
CA GLU A 207 18.88 -2.24 4.47
C GLU A 207 17.63 -2.00 5.34
N LEU A 208 16.82 -3.05 5.57
CA LEU A 208 15.63 -3.00 6.44
C LEU A 208 16.03 -3.52 7.83
N SER A 209 16.31 -2.62 8.75
CA SER A 209 16.77 -2.96 10.11
C SER A 209 15.76 -3.72 10.97
N ASP A 210 14.48 -3.73 10.58
CA ASP A 210 13.38 -4.34 11.31
C ASP A 210 12.85 -5.58 10.57
N ARG A 211 12.24 -6.52 11.32
CA ARG A 211 11.49 -7.62 10.73
C ARG A 211 10.32 -7.08 9.91
N ARG A 212 10.30 -7.38 8.62
CA ARG A 212 9.27 -6.95 7.67
C ARG A 212 8.67 -8.14 6.96
N TYR A 213 7.36 -8.04 6.71
CA TYR A 213 6.60 -9.08 6.03
C TYR A 213 5.67 -8.47 4.99
N LEU A 214 5.51 -9.16 3.88
CA LEU A 214 4.39 -8.99 2.96
C LEU A 214 3.39 -10.11 3.24
N VAL A 215 2.19 -9.75 3.65
CA VAL A 215 1.06 -10.68 3.71
C VAL A 215 0.29 -10.51 2.42
N ILE A 216 0.29 -11.55 1.59
CA ILE A 216 -0.28 -11.56 0.24
C ILE A 216 -1.55 -12.38 0.27
N ILE A 217 -2.67 -11.75 -0.11
CA ILE A 217 -4.00 -12.35 -0.12
C ILE A 217 -4.55 -12.22 -1.53
N ASP A 218 -4.85 -13.34 -2.18
CA ASP A 218 -5.50 -13.37 -3.48
C ASP A 218 -7.00 -13.17 -3.34
N LYS A 219 -7.59 -12.45 -4.27
CA LYS A 219 -9.04 -12.25 -4.34
C LYS A 219 -9.67 -13.31 -5.23
N ILE A 220 -10.38 -14.27 -4.64
CA ILE A 220 -10.93 -15.43 -5.37
C ILE A 220 -12.46 -15.39 -5.52
N TYR A 221 -13.18 -14.71 -4.62
CA TYR A 221 -14.64 -14.54 -4.68
C TYR A 221 -15.07 -13.09 -4.41
N PRO A 222 -16.27 -12.68 -4.83
CA PRO A 222 -16.78 -11.35 -4.53
C PRO A 222 -16.92 -11.12 -3.02
N SER A 223 -16.58 -9.92 -2.54
CA SER A 223 -16.92 -9.52 -1.17
C SER A 223 -18.42 -9.28 -1.04
N PRO A 224 -19.11 -9.82 0.00
CA PRO A 224 -20.52 -9.55 0.21
C PRO A 224 -20.81 -8.05 0.34
N GLU A 225 -21.94 -7.59 -0.18
CA GLU A 225 -22.28 -6.14 -0.27
C GLU A 225 -22.32 -5.42 1.07
N LYS A 226 -22.64 -6.13 2.17
CA LYS A 226 -22.62 -5.58 3.53
C LYS A 226 -21.25 -5.16 4.05
N TYR A 227 -20.18 -5.52 3.34
CA TYR A 227 -18.80 -5.19 3.70
C TYR A 227 -18.17 -4.16 2.75
N PRO A 228 -17.31 -3.27 3.27
CA PRO A 228 -16.96 -3.10 4.70
C PRO A 228 -18.17 -2.64 5.52
N ARG A 229 -18.17 -2.99 6.81
CA ARG A 229 -19.18 -2.47 7.75
C ARG A 229 -18.97 -0.97 7.98
N ARG A 230 -19.97 -0.30 8.57
CA ARG A 230 -19.94 1.15 8.85
C ARG A 230 -18.64 1.57 9.50
N ALA A 231 -18.19 2.79 9.19
CA ALA A 231 -16.95 3.39 9.69
C ALA A 231 -16.75 3.19 11.20
N GLY A 232 -15.56 2.71 11.55
CA GLY A 232 -15.17 2.38 12.92
C GLY A 232 -15.70 1.04 13.46
N THR A 233 -16.60 0.34 12.76
CA THR A 233 -17.07 -1.00 13.18
C THR A 233 -15.96 -2.03 13.01
N PRO A 234 -15.20 -2.09 11.91
CA PRO A 234 -14.07 -3.01 11.77
C PRO A 234 -13.06 -2.90 12.91
N THR A 235 -12.75 -1.68 13.34
CA THR A 235 -11.81 -1.42 14.44
C THR A 235 -12.34 -1.88 15.81
N ARG A 236 -13.63 -1.64 16.09
CA ARG A 236 -14.23 -1.97 17.39
C ARG A 236 -14.62 -3.45 17.53
N ARG A 237 -14.94 -4.09 16.44
CA ARG A 237 -15.42 -5.49 16.37
C ARG A 237 -14.87 -6.15 15.12
N PRO A 238 -13.55 -6.45 15.05
CA PRO A 238 -12.95 -7.10 13.89
C PRO A 238 -13.59 -8.47 13.67
N ILE A 239 -13.56 -8.94 12.42
CA ILE A 239 -13.99 -10.28 12.06
C ILE A 239 -12.80 -11.20 12.41
N ILE A 240 -12.90 -11.93 13.50
CA ILE A 240 -11.83 -12.79 14.01
C ILE A 240 -12.23 -14.25 13.85
N GLY A 241 -11.30 -15.10 13.39
CA GLY A 241 -11.38 -16.55 13.54
C GLY A 241 -11.18 -16.89 15.03
N VAL A 242 -12.08 -17.68 15.58
CA VAL A 242 -11.88 -18.30 16.90
C VAL A 242 -11.42 -19.71 16.62
N GLU A 243 -10.36 -20.16 17.31
CA GLU A 243 -9.97 -21.57 17.35
C GLU A 243 -11.09 -22.44 17.93
#